data_1b5e8a006ac7a5b4bb623304efb6a2ef
#
_entry.id   1b5e8a006ac7a5b4bb623304efb6a2ef
#
_cell.length_a   1.000
_cell.length_b   1.000
_cell.length_c   1.000
_cell.angle_alpha   90.00
_cell.angle_beta   90.00
_cell.angle_gamma   90.00
#
_symmetry.space_group_name_H-M   'P 1'
#
loop_
_entity.id
_entity.type
_entity.pdbx_description
1 polymer ?
#
loop_
_entity_poly.entity_id
_entity_poly.type
_entity_poly.pdbx_seq_one_letter_code
_entity_poly.pdbx_strand_id
1 'polypeptide(L)'
;VFETPEAVLTYAASGYNQMSHQLHDFVQEHVVRGTWKRKLRPVLLNSWEAAYFDINERKLLRLAKAAKEAGIELFVMDDGWFGNRNDDKSSLGDWYADEKKLPGGLLGIAQKIKALGLDFGIWVEPEMVSVNSRLYEKHPDWAAAVPGRNHSEGRNQRILDLANPQVQEFVIEEMSRVFSGAD
;
A
#
# COMPACT_ATOMS: atom_id res chain seq x y z
N VAL A 1 29.57 4.75 -15.62
CA VAL A 1 29.69 4.59 -14.16
C VAL A 1 28.32 4.17 -13.68
N PHE A 2 28.23 3.10 -12.91
CA PHE A 2 27.01 2.63 -12.28
C PHE A 2 27.08 2.98 -10.79
N GLU A 3 26.06 3.67 -10.29
CA GLU A 3 25.95 4.06 -8.89
C GLU A 3 25.01 3.09 -8.16
N THR A 4 25.48 2.48 -7.09
CA THR A 4 24.68 1.55 -6.28
C THR A 4 23.96 2.31 -5.16
N PRO A 5 22.87 1.78 -4.61
CA PRO A 5 22.33 2.26 -3.35
C PRO A 5 23.37 2.18 -2.22
N GLU A 6 23.23 3.03 -1.20
CA GLU A 6 24.07 2.98 -0.02
C GLU A 6 23.99 1.62 0.69
N ALA A 7 25.13 1.12 1.11
CA ALA A 7 25.24 -0.07 1.94
C ALA A 7 25.68 0.33 3.35
N VAL A 8 25.00 -0.19 4.36
CA VAL A 8 25.29 0.09 5.77
C VAL A 8 25.94 -1.13 6.40
N LEU A 9 27.13 -0.93 6.98
CA LEU A 9 27.86 -1.96 7.70
C LEU A 9 27.92 -1.60 9.19
N THR A 10 27.76 -2.58 10.07
CA THR A 10 27.90 -2.41 11.51
C THR A 10 28.72 -3.56 12.10
N TYR A 11 29.35 -3.28 13.24
CA TYR A 11 30.06 -4.27 14.04
C TYR A 11 29.57 -4.24 15.48
N ALA A 12 29.34 -5.41 16.06
CA ALA A 12 28.91 -5.54 17.45
C ALA A 12 29.72 -6.62 18.17
N ALA A 13 30.52 -6.21 19.17
CA ALA A 13 31.33 -7.13 19.96
C ALA A 13 30.50 -8.02 20.91
N SER A 14 29.32 -7.55 21.31
CA SER A 14 28.42 -8.23 22.29
C SER A 14 27.29 -9.02 21.61
N GLY A 15 27.45 -9.38 20.34
CA GLY A 15 26.54 -10.27 19.62
C GLY A 15 25.35 -9.58 18.96
N TYR A 16 24.39 -10.39 18.49
CA TYR A 16 23.29 -9.95 17.61
C TYR A 16 22.34 -8.92 18.24
N ASN A 17 22.13 -8.98 19.55
CA ASN A 17 21.25 -8.01 20.20
C ASN A 17 21.81 -6.59 20.09
N GLN A 18 23.11 -6.41 20.35
CA GLN A 18 23.78 -5.11 20.18
C GLN A 18 23.73 -4.65 18.72
N MET A 19 24.01 -5.57 17.78
CA MET A 19 23.94 -5.26 16.34
C MET A 19 22.54 -4.80 15.92
N SER A 20 21.49 -5.48 16.38
CA SER A 20 20.10 -5.13 16.13
C SER A 20 19.79 -3.71 16.64
N HIS A 21 20.18 -3.39 17.87
CA HIS A 21 19.96 -2.04 18.42
C HIS A 21 20.68 -0.97 17.58
N GLN A 22 21.94 -1.19 17.20
CA GLN A 22 22.68 -0.25 16.36
C GLN A 22 21.98 0.02 15.02
N LEU A 23 21.45 -1.03 14.38
CA LEU A 23 20.70 -0.88 13.13
C LEU A 23 19.34 -0.19 13.35
N HIS A 24 18.65 -0.48 14.45
CA HIS A 24 17.41 0.22 14.81
C HIS A 24 17.67 1.71 15.05
N ASP A 25 18.72 2.05 15.79
CA ASP A 25 19.12 3.45 16.04
C ASP A 25 19.47 4.16 14.73
N PHE A 26 20.24 3.48 13.85
CA PHE A 26 20.55 4.02 12.53
C PHE A 26 19.28 4.30 11.71
N VAL A 27 18.36 3.34 11.62
CA VAL A 27 17.10 3.52 10.90
C VAL A 27 16.27 4.65 11.52
N GLN A 28 16.17 4.68 12.85
CA GLN A 28 15.44 5.72 13.58
C GLN A 28 16.00 7.11 13.31
N GLU A 29 17.32 7.28 13.33
CA GLU A 29 17.94 8.61 13.24
C GLU A 29 18.14 9.08 11.80
N HIS A 30 18.38 8.19 10.85
CA HIS A 30 18.81 8.56 9.50
C HIS A 30 17.79 8.22 8.39
N VAL A 31 16.92 7.23 8.61
CA VAL A 31 15.95 6.79 7.58
C VAL A 31 14.54 7.29 7.87
N VAL A 32 14.05 7.10 9.10
CA VAL A 32 12.68 7.52 9.49
C VAL A 32 12.59 9.05 9.51
N ARG A 33 11.56 9.58 8.86
CA ARG A 33 11.30 11.03 8.74
C ARG A 33 9.92 11.40 9.27
N GLY A 34 9.68 12.71 9.41
CA GLY A 34 8.39 13.26 9.81
C GLY A 34 7.96 12.89 11.22
N THR A 35 6.68 12.96 11.46
CA THR A 35 6.04 12.74 12.77
C THR A 35 6.42 11.38 13.39
N TRP A 36 6.53 10.35 12.54
CA TRP A 36 6.78 8.98 12.98
C TRP A 36 8.23 8.72 13.43
N LYS A 37 9.14 9.68 13.28
CA LYS A 37 10.50 9.55 13.79
C LYS A 37 10.54 9.35 15.31
N ARG A 38 9.65 10.02 16.04
CA ARG A 38 9.62 10.02 17.52
C ARG A 38 8.28 9.57 18.12
N LYS A 39 7.23 9.48 17.32
CA LYS A 39 5.91 9.05 17.77
C LYS A 39 5.82 7.53 17.80
N LEU A 40 5.21 6.98 18.84
CA LEU A 40 4.88 5.55 18.88
C LEU A 40 3.90 5.21 17.75
N ARG A 41 4.05 4.02 17.19
CA ARG A 41 3.12 3.51 16.19
C ARG A 41 1.80 3.16 16.86
N PRO A 42 0.66 3.45 16.21
CA PRO A 42 -0.65 3.06 16.72
C PRO A 42 -0.82 1.54 16.70
N VAL A 43 -1.65 1.03 17.58
CA VAL A 43 -2.11 -0.35 17.52
C VAL A 43 -3.03 -0.49 16.32
N LEU A 44 -2.64 -1.34 15.36
CA LEU A 44 -3.26 -1.43 14.05
C LEU A 44 -4.06 -2.71 13.89
N LEU A 45 -5.23 -2.61 13.25
CA LEU A 45 -5.97 -3.74 12.68
C LEU A 45 -6.06 -3.56 11.17
N ASN A 46 -5.61 -4.57 10.43
CA ASN A 46 -5.77 -4.65 8.98
C ASN A 46 -6.96 -5.56 8.64
N SER A 47 -7.76 -5.20 7.64
CA SER A 47 -8.98 -5.92 7.28
C SER A 47 -8.74 -7.23 6.52
N TRP A 48 -7.52 -7.52 6.06
CA TRP A 48 -7.24 -8.63 5.14
C TRP A 48 -7.73 -9.97 5.65
N GLU A 49 -7.19 -10.44 6.77
CA GLU A 49 -7.53 -11.76 7.32
C GLU A 49 -9.01 -11.92 7.72
N ALA A 50 -9.71 -10.79 7.95
CA ALA A 50 -11.12 -10.81 8.32
C ALA A 50 -12.08 -10.85 7.11
N ALA A 51 -11.63 -10.40 5.93
CA ALA A 51 -12.56 -10.17 4.81
C ALA A 51 -12.00 -10.53 3.44
N TYR A 52 -10.67 -10.59 3.27
CA TYR A 52 -10.01 -10.70 1.96
C TYR A 52 -10.63 -9.70 0.96
N PHE A 53 -10.99 -10.15 -0.26
CA PHE A 53 -11.64 -9.31 -1.29
C PHE A 53 -13.13 -9.05 -1.05
N ASP A 54 -13.77 -9.77 -0.12
CA ASP A 54 -15.19 -9.63 0.19
C ASP A 54 -15.44 -8.48 1.17
N ILE A 55 -14.97 -7.30 0.81
CA ILE A 55 -15.17 -6.06 1.55
C ILE A 55 -16.36 -5.28 1.00
N ASN A 56 -17.01 -4.53 1.86
CA ASN A 56 -17.93 -3.45 1.54
C ASN A 56 -18.05 -2.52 2.76
N GLU A 57 -18.61 -1.33 2.54
CA GLU A 57 -18.73 -0.32 3.58
C GLU A 57 -19.35 -0.88 4.88
N ARG A 58 -20.42 -1.63 4.80
CA ARG A 58 -21.11 -2.19 5.99
C ARG A 58 -20.21 -3.16 6.77
N LYS A 59 -19.47 -4.03 6.09
CA LYS A 59 -18.55 -4.98 6.73
C LYS A 59 -17.37 -4.27 7.38
N LEU A 60 -16.77 -3.31 6.66
CA LEU A 60 -15.65 -2.52 7.16
C LEU A 60 -16.03 -1.72 8.41
N LEU A 61 -17.18 -1.05 8.41
CA LEU A 61 -17.66 -0.29 9.57
C LEU A 61 -17.98 -1.20 10.77
N ARG A 62 -18.54 -2.39 10.54
CA ARG A 62 -18.77 -3.36 11.62
C ARG A 62 -17.44 -3.83 12.23
N LEU A 63 -16.45 -4.13 11.39
CA LEU A 63 -15.12 -4.53 11.85
C LEU A 63 -14.41 -3.39 12.58
N ALA A 64 -14.45 -2.16 12.03
CA ALA A 64 -13.86 -0.98 12.65
C ALA A 64 -14.48 -0.67 14.03
N LYS A 65 -15.80 -0.83 14.18
CA LYS A 65 -16.48 -0.66 15.47
C LYS A 65 -15.97 -1.67 16.51
N ALA A 66 -15.90 -2.94 16.16
CA ALA A 66 -15.37 -3.99 17.04
C ALA A 66 -13.87 -3.74 17.36
N ALA A 67 -13.09 -3.28 16.38
CA ALA A 67 -11.69 -2.90 16.58
C ALA A 67 -11.56 -1.77 17.59
N LYS A 68 -12.39 -0.72 17.51
CA LYS A 68 -12.41 0.37 18.48
C LYS A 68 -12.73 -0.10 19.90
N GLU A 69 -13.73 -0.97 20.04
CA GLU A 69 -14.11 -1.57 21.32
C GLU A 69 -12.97 -2.41 21.94
N ALA A 70 -12.12 -3.01 21.08
CA ALA A 70 -10.93 -3.77 21.49
C ALA A 70 -9.69 -2.90 21.76
N GLY A 71 -9.78 -1.57 21.62
CA GLY A 71 -8.66 -0.66 21.90
C GLY A 71 -7.71 -0.45 20.72
N ILE A 72 -8.10 -0.81 19.50
CA ILE A 72 -7.36 -0.50 18.29
C ILE A 72 -7.41 1.02 18.04
N GLU A 73 -6.34 1.56 17.49
CA GLU A 73 -6.14 2.99 17.23
C GLU A 73 -6.17 3.33 15.72
N LEU A 74 -5.68 2.41 14.88
CA LEU A 74 -5.61 2.56 13.42
C LEU A 74 -6.30 1.39 12.72
N PHE A 75 -7.27 1.69 11.86
CA PHE A 75 -7.90 0.71 10.99
C PHE A 75 -7.35 0.83 9.57
N VAL A 76 -6.79 -0.24 9.03
CA VAL A 76 -6.28 -0.30 7.65
C VAL A 76 -7.23 -1.11 6.78
N MET A 77 -7.77 -0.46 5.75
CA MET A 77 -8.48 -1.13 4.67
C MET A 77 -7.47 -1.72 3.70
N ASP A 78 -7.46 -3.04 3.59
CA ASP A 78 -6.56 -3.77 2.71
C ASP A 78 -7.11 -3.90 1.28
N ASP A 79 -6.54 -4.80 0.49
CA ASP A 79 -6.84 -5.05 -0.93
C ASP A 79 -8.34 -5.25 -1.20
N GLY A 80 -8.74 -5.02 -2.45
CA GLY A 80 -10.12 -5.25 -2.90
C GLY A 80 -11.01 -4.02 -2.96
N TRP A 81 -10.52 -2.82 -2.64
CA TRP A 81 -11.32 -1.59 -2.60
C TRP A 81 -11.45 -0.88 -3.97
N PHE A 82 -10.59 -1.21 -4.94
CA PHE A 82 -10.44 -0.48 -6.21
C PHE A 82 -10.83 -1.29 -7.43
N GLY A 83 -11.13 -0.62 -8.53
CA GLY A 83 -11.43 -1.21 -9.85
C GLY A 83 -12.50 -2.29 -9.78
N ASN A 84 -12.19 -3.46 -10.34
CA ASN A 84 -12.98 -4.69 -10.23
C ASN A 84 -12.22 -5.76 -9.42
N ARG A 85 -11.48 -5.35 -8.41
CA ARG A 85 -10.61 -6.17 -7.58
C ARG A 85 -11.39 -7.10 -6.67
N ASN A 86 -11.79 -8.27 -7.18
CA ASN A 86 -12.51 -9.30 -6.43
C ASN A 86 -11.67 -10.57 -6.24
N ASP A 87 -10.47 -10.57 -6.75
CA ASP A 87 -9.45 -11.61 -6.62
C ASP A 87 -8.05 -10.97 -6.81
N ASP A 88 -7.01 -11.77 -6.65
CA ASP A 88 -5.61 -11.33 -6.77
C ASP A 88 -5.09 -11.27 -8.22
N LYS A 89 -5.95 -11.42 -9.23
CA LYS A 89 -5.56 -11.58 -10.64
C LYS A 89 -5.95 -10.41 -11.54
N SER A 90 -6.55 -9.35 -10.96
CA SER A 90 -7.12 -8.24 -11.73
C SER A 90 -6.91 -6.88 -11.08
N SER A 91 -7.06 -5.82 -11.88
CA SER A 91 -7.26 -4.41 -11.49
C SER A 91 -6.08 -3.68 -10.83
N LEU A 92 -4.92 -4.29 -10.57
CA LEU A 92 -3.75 -3.51 -10.17
C LEU A 92 -3.41 -2.47 -11.24
N GLY A 93 -3.23 -1.22 -10.82
CA GLY A 93 -3.10 -0.06 -11.69
C GLY A 93 -4.37 0.77 -11.83
N ASP A 94 -5.53 0.21 -11.51
CA ASP A 94 -6.85 0.87 -11.63
C ASP A 94 -7.29 1.42 -10.25
N TRP A 95 -6.59 2.43 -9.74
CA TRP A 95 -6.70 2.94 -8.38
C TRP A 95 -7.93 3.84 -8.12
N TYR A 96 -9.09 3.50 -8.67
CA TYR A 96 -10.35 4.16 -8.36
C TYR A 96 -11.25 3.26 -7.50
N ALA A 97 -11.92 3.84 -6.51
CA ALA A 97 -12.77 3.07 -5.60
C ALA A 97 -13.89 2.33 -6.36
N ASP A 98 -14.15 1.10 -5.97
CA ASP A 98 -15.34 0.36 -6.42
C ASP A 98 -16.57 0.95 -5.72
N GLU A 99 -17.40 1.71 -6.45
CA GLU A 99 -18.60 2.37 -5.91
C GLU A 99 -19.66 1.39 -5.40
N LYS A 100 -19.65 0.14 -5.86
CA LYS A 100 -20.56 -0.89 -5.34
C LYS A 100 -20.16 -1.34 -3.93
N LYS A 101 -18.86 -1.39 -3.67
CA LYS A 101 -18.29 -1.71 -2.36
C LYS A 101 -18.29 -0.51 -1.43
N LEU A 102 -17.93 0.66 -1.97
CA LEU A 102 -17.75 1.93 -1.26
C LEU A 102 -18.58 3.05 -1.92
N PRO A 103 -19.89 3.13 -1.67
CA PRO A 103 -20.77 4.11 -2.34
C PRO A 103 -20.40 5.58 -2.09
N GLY A 104 -19.70 5.87 -0.99
CA GLY A 104 -19.17 7.19 -0.67
C GLY A 104 -17.71 7.40 -1.10
N GLY A 105 -17.13 6.46 -1.87
CA GLY A 105 -15.71 6.47 -2.23
C GLY A 105 -14.77 6.35 -1.03
N LEU A 106 -13.50 6.66 -1.24
CA LEU A 106 -12.48 6.62 -0.18
C LEU A 106 -12.78 7.62 0.93
N LEU A 107 -13.12 8.85 0.56
CA LEU A 107 -13.45 9.89 1.54
C LEU A 107 -14.60 9.48 2.45
N GLY A 108 -15.66 8.88 1.88
CA GLY A 108 -16.82 8.46 2.65
C GLY A 108 -16.52 7.40 3.69
N ILE A 109 -15.76 6.37 3.33
CA ILE A 109 -15.36 5.33 4.29
C ILE A 109 -14.35 5.85 5.32
N ALA A 110 -13.37 6.67 4.91
CA ALA A 110 -12.39 7.27 5.80
C ALA A 110 -13.09 8.14 6.88
N GLN A 111 -13.98 9.03 6.48
CA GLN A 111 -14.74 9.88 7.41
C GLN A 111 -15.56 9.06 8.42
N LYS A 112 -16.22 8.00 7.97
CA LYS A 112 -17.02 7.13 8.83
C LYS A 112 -16.16 6.37 9.84
N ILE A 113 -14.97 5.91 9.45
CA ILE A 113 -14.03 5.23 10.36
C ILE A 113 -13.43 6.24 11.34
N LYS A 114 -13.01 7.43 10.87
CA LYS A 114 -12.51 8.51 11.72
C LYS A 114 -13.58 8.98 12.74
N ALA A 115 -14.86 8.99 12.36
CA ALA A 115 -15.97 9.31 13.27
C ALA A 115 -16.14 8.29 14.42
N LEU A 116 -15.63 7.05 14.27
CA LEU A 116 -15.53 6.08 15.36
C LEU A 116 -14.36 6.34 16.31
N GLY A 117 -13.51 7.33 16.03
CA GLY A 117 -12.31 7.66 16.78
C GLY A 117 -11.12 6.75 16.49
N LEU A 118 -11.05 6.23 15.27
CA LEU A 118 -9.91 5.47 14.72
C LEU A 118 -9.19 6.33 13.67
N ASP A 119 -7.87 6.19 13.59
CA ASP A 119 -7.15 6.62 12.39
C ASP A 119 -7.48 5.67 11.23
N PHE A 120 -7.36 6.17 10.00
CA PHE A 120 -7.64 5.39 8.78
C PHE A 120 -6.38 5.22 7.94
N GLY A 121 -6.15 4.01 7.46
CA GLY A 121 -5.10 3.66 6.52
C GLY A 121 -5.63 2.84 5.35
N ILE A 122 -4.89 2.83 4.27
CA ILE A 122 -5.25 2.14 3.02
C ILE A 122 -4.06 1.37 2.46
N TRP A 123 -4.33 0.16 1.95
CA TRP A 123 -3.32 -0.62 1.24
C TRP A 123 -3.27 -0.25 -0.24
N VAL A 124 -2.05 -0.15 -0.77
CA VAL A 124 -1.75 0.05 -2.19
C VAL A 124 -0.53 -0.76 -2.62
N GLU A 125 -0.48 -1.15 -3.89
CA GLU A 125 0.64 -1.87 -4.53
C GLU A 125 0.98 -1.16 -5.87
N PRO A 126 1.49 0.09 -5.81
CA PRO A 126 1.58 0.98 -6.97
C PRO A 126 2.65 0.57 -7.99
N GLU A 127 3.58 -0.29 -7.64
CA GLU A 127 4.62 -0.81 -8.51
C GLU A 127 4.14 -1.93 -9.46
N MET A 128 2.93 -2.45 -9.23
CA MET A 128 2.39 -3.57 -10.00
C MET A 128 1.24 -3.15 -10.90
N VAL A 129 1.09 -3.86 -12.01
CA VAL A 129 -0.03 -3.71 -12.95
C VAL A 129 -0.58 -5.08 -13.33
N SER A 130 -1.90 -5.24 -13.32
CA SER A 130 -2.54 -6.45 -13.83
C SER A 130 -2.68 -6.40 -15.34
N VAL A 131 -2.40 -7.51 -16.03
CA VAL A 131 -2.50 -7.58 -17.51
C VAL A 131 -3.93 -7.35 -18.04
N ASN A 132 -4.92 -7.49 -17.19
CA ASN A 132 -6.33 -7.24 -17.46
C ASN A 132 -6.86 -5.94 -16.80
N SER A 133 -5.97 -4.99 -16.47
CA SER A 133 -6.34 -3.66 -15.99
C SER A 133 -6.53 -2.68 -17.15
N ARG A 134 -7.27 -1.61 -16.92
CA ARG A 134 -7.39 -0.48 -17.86
C ARG A 134 -6.06 0.24 -18.06
N LEU A 135 -5.23 0.29 -17.02
CA LEU A 135 -3.89 0.86 -17.14
C LEU A 135 -3.06 0.07 -18.15
N TYR A 136 -3.02 -1.27 -18.03
CA TYR A 136 -2.25 -2.10 -18.93
C TYR A 136 -2.81 -2.08 -20.37
N GLU A 137 -4.13 -2.04 -20.54
CA GLU A 137 -4.78 -1.90 -21.85
C GLU A 137 -4.32 -0.62 -22.57
N LYS A 138 -4.16 0.49 -21.84
CA LYS A 138 -3.71 1.77 -22.41
C LYS A 138 -2.20 1.85 -22.63
N HIS A 139 -1.45 1.28 -21.73
CA HIS A 139 0.00 1.41 -21.63
C HIS A 139 0.69 0.06 -21.39
N PRO A 140 0.59 -0.91 -22.32
CA PRO A 140 1.25 -2.20 -22.18
C PRO A 140 2.78 -2.08 -22.17
N ASP A 141 3.32 -1.02 -22.77
CA ASP A 141 4.72 -0.64 -22.83
C ASP A 141 5.29 -0.12 -21.49
N TRP A 142 4.43 0.16 -20.51
CA TRP A 142 4.86 0.58 -19.17
C TRP A 142 5.27 -0.58 -18.26
N ALA A 143 4.95 -1.81 -18.63
CA ALA A 143 5.44 -2.97 -17.90
C ALA A 143 6.90 -3.25 -18.24
N ALA A 144 7.72 -3.47 -17.22
CA ALA A 144 9.13 -3.78 -17.38
C ALA A 144 9.32 -5.03 -18.27
N ALA A 145 10.13 -4.91 -19.30
CA ALA A 145 10.37 -5.97 -20.28
C ALA A 145 11.85 -6.05 -20.67
N VAL A 146 12.31 -7.26 -20.94
CA VAL A 146 13.63 -7.50 -21.53
C VAL A 146 13.44 -8.03 -22.94
N PRO A 147 13.99 -7.40 -23.97
CA PRO A 147 13.87 -7.87 -25.34
C PRO A 147 14.26 -9.35 -25.50
N GLY A 148 13.41 -10.13 -26.14
CA GLY A 148 13.63 -11.56 -26.36
C GLY A 148 13.41 -12.48 -25.17
N ARG A 149 12.87 -11.94 -24.05
CA ARG A 149 12.47 -12.74 -22.88
C ARG A 149 10.98 -12.57 -22.59
N ASN A 150 10.36 -13.63 -22.07
CA ASN A 150 9.01 -13.54 -21.55
C ASN A 150 8.99 -12.67 -20.28
N HIS A 151 7.87 -11.99 -20.04
CA HIS A 151 7.66 -11.30 -18.77
C HIS A 151 7.70 -12.30 -17.58
N SER A 152 8.31 -11.88 -16.49
CA SER A 152 8.08 -12.53 -15.19
C SER A 152 6.68 -12.14 -14.73
N GLU A 153 5.82 -13.13 -14.59
CA GLU A 153 4.39 -12.89 -14.30
C GLU A 153 3.90 -13.88 -13.24
N GLY A 154 3.20 -13.39 -12.26
CA GLY A 154 2.48 -14.18 -11.26
C GLY A 154 1.13 -13.53 -10.98
N ARG A 155 0.06 -14.30 -10.84
CA ARG A 155 -1.30 -13.78 -10.59
C ARG A 155 -1.76 -12.74 -11.63
N ASN A 156 -1.38 -12.89 -12.90
CA ASN A 156 -1.58 -11.91 -13.98
C ASN A 156 -1.00 -10.51 -13.68
N GLN A 157 0.06 -10.44 -12.89
CA GLN A 157 0.69 -9.19 -12.48
C GLN A 157 2.06 -9.04 -13.12
N ARG A 158 2.38 -7.81 -13.51
CA ARG A 158 3.68 -7.39 -14.02
C ARG A 158 4.17 -6.19 -13.23
N ILE A 159 5.48 -6.00 -13.19
CA ILE A 159 6.11 -4.84 -12.56
C ILE A 159 6.08 -3.68 -13.56
N LEU A 160 5.69 -2.49 -13.11
CA LEU A 160 5.83 -1.26 -13.88
C LEU A 160 7.30 -0.87 -14.02
N ASP A 161 7.69 -0.35 -15.17
CA ASP A 161 9.04 0.18 -15.39
C ASP A 161 9.21 1.56 -14.71
N LEU A 162 9.56 1.52 -13.44
CA LEU A 162 9.80 2.73 -12.65
C LEU A 162 11.05 3.52 -13.06
N ALA A 163 11.85 3.04 -14.02
CA ALA A 163 12.88 3.85 -14.67
C ALA A 163 12.31 4.81 -15.74
N ASN A 164 11.08 4.56 -16.20
CA ASN A 164 10.38 5.43 -17.16
C ASN A 164 9.77 6.65 -16.40
N PRO A 165 10.17 7.90 -16.75
CA PRO A 165 9.63 9.10 -16.09
C PRO A 165 8.10 9.23 -16.17
N GLN A 166 7.46 8.79 -17.26
CA GLN A 166 6.01 8.85 -17.41
C GLN A 166 5.31 7.91 -16.41
N VAL A 167 5.90 6.74 -16.16
CA VAL A 167 5.39 5.80 -15.14
C VAL A 167 5.56 6.38 -13.74
N GLN A 168 6.71 7.03 -13.46
CA GLN A 168 6.93 7.70 -12.17
C GLN A 168 5.88 8.80 -11.93
N GLU A 169 5.65 9.67 -12.93
CA GLU A 169 4.65 10.74 -12.84
C GLU A 169 3.25 10.18 -12.60
N PHE A 170 2.83 9.19 -13.38
CA PHE A 170 1.55 8.50 -13.19
C PHE A 170 1.40 7.94 -11.77
N VAL A 171 2.40 7.21 -11.26
CA VAL A 171 2.34 6.63 -9.92
C VAL A 171 2.24 7.72 -8.84
N ILE A 172 3.00 8.80 -8.96
CA ILE A 172 2.96 9.93 -8.02
C ILE A 172 1.59 10.59 -8.04
N GLU A 173 1.02 10.87 -9.22
CA GLU A 173 -0.29 11.50 -9.36
C GLU A 173 -1.41 10.63 -8.81
N GLU A 174 -1.42 9.33 -9.18
CA GLU A 174 -2.44 8.39 -8.70
C GLU A 174 -2.38 8.19 -7.18
N MET A 175 -1.19 8.00 -6.62
CA MET A 175 -1.05 7.85 -5.16
C MET A 175 -1.38 9.14 -4.41
N SER A 176 -1.02 10.30 -4.95
CA SER A 176 -1.42 11.60 -4.38
C SER A 176 -2.94 11.75 -4.35
N ARG A 177 -3.63 11.35 -5.43
CA ARG A 177 -5.09 11.38 -5.52
C ARG A 177 -5.74 10.40 -4.53
N VAL A 178 -5.21 9.17 -4.44
CA VAL A 178 -5.72 8.14 -3.51
C VAL A 178 -5.59 8.61 -2.07
N PHE A 179 -4.42 9.11 -1.67
CA PHE A 179 -4.19 9.54 -0.30
C PHE A 179 -4.99 10.79 0.07
N SER A 180 -5.08 11.77 -0.83
CA SER A 180 -5.95 12.94 -0.62
C SER A 180 -7.44 12.56 -0.54
N GLY A 181 -7.86 11.49 -1.22
CA GLY A 181 -9.22 10.97 -1.14
C GLY A 181 -9.49 10.16 0.12
N ALA A 182 -8.45 9.80 0.89
CA ALA A 182 -8.55 9.04 2.14
C ALA A 182 -8.36 9.91 3.40
N ASP A 183 -7.97 11.18 3.23
CA ASP A 183 -7.82 12.16 4.30
C ASP A 183 -9.18 12.78 4.69
#